data_922c6dd312811525fb42c5c2c76faabe
#
_entry.id   922c6dd312811525fb42c5c2c76faabe
#
_cell.length_a   1.000
_cell.length_b   1.000
_cell.length_c   1.000
_cell.angle_alpha   90.00
_cell.angle_beta   90.00
_cell.angle_gamma   90.00
#
_symmetry.space_group_name_H-M   'P 1'
#
loop_
_entity.id
_entity.type
_entity.pdbx_description
1 polymer ?
#
loop_
_entity_poly.entity_id
_entity_poly.type
_entity_poly.pdbx_seq_one_letter_code
_entity_poly.pdbx_strand_id
1 'polypeptide(L)'
;MPLEVSITRSSVTNEKDREKERTMGRKNIVPYGLYRVHGFVNAKLAQRTGFSEADLALLWTAFRDMLDLDRSAARGMMAARRLIAFRHDSALGNAQAHRLFKRISVSRVRGDDAVPVGDARSHNWPPARAFGDYRIDVDTADLPDGVTVHEPF
;
A
#
# COMPACT_ATOMS: atom_id res chain seq x y z
N MET A 1 -5.65 12.81 -9.25
CA MET A 1 -5.98 12.86 -10.68
C MET A 1 -4.73 12.44 -11.45
N PRO A 2 -4.79 11.49 -12.37
CA PRO A 2 -3.67 11.15 -13.23
C PRO A 2 -3.22 12.35 -14.07
N LEU A 3 -1.92 12.46 -14.30
CA LEU A 3 -1.34 13.44 -15.20
C LEU A 3 -0.89 12.74 -16.48
N GLU A 4 -1.24 13.31 -17.62
CA GLU A 4 -0.73 12.85 -18.90
C GLU A 4 0.63 13.49 -19.16
N VAL A 5 1.61 12.66 -19.49
CA VAL A 5 2.97 13.07 -19.80
C VAL A 5 3.32 12.56 -21.19
N SER A 6 3.79 13.45 -22.05
CA SER A 6 4.28 13.09 -23.38
C SER A 6 5.63 12.37 -23.28
N ILE A 7 5.77 11.25 -24.00
CA ILE A 7 7.03 10.53 -24.14
C ILE A 7 7.57 10.80 -25.54
N THR A 8 8.72 11.44 -25.61
CA THR A 8 9.35 11.84 -26.90
C THR A 8 10.24 10.76 -27.52
N ARG A 9 10.50 9.67 -26.79
CA ARG A 9 11.23 8.49 -27.29
C ARG A 9 10.60 7.22 -26.75
N SER A 10 10.06 6.38 -27.63
CA SER A 10 9.75 5.00 -27.32
C SER A 10 10.42 4.10 -28.35
N SER A 11 10.88 2.93 -27.94
CA SER A 11 11.36 1.91 -28.86
C SER A 11 10.22 1.49 -29.76
N VAL A 12 10.46 1.44 -31.06
CA VAL A 12 9.49 0.95 -32.03
C VAL A 12 9.42 -0.56 -31.89
N THR A 13 8.31 -1.05 -31.35
CA THR A 13 8.07 -2.50 -31.13
C THR A 13 7.27 -3.14 -32.28
N ASN A 14 6.69 -2.32 -33.16
CA ASN A 14 5.86 -2.80 -34.29
C ASN A 14 6.61 -2.66 -35.62
N GLU A 15 6.65 -3.72 -36.41
CA GLU A 15 7.34 -3.75 -37.69
C GLU A 15 6.83 -2.70 -38.69
N LYS A 16 5.53 -2.37 -38.63
CA LYS A 16 4.89 -1.33 -39.48
C LYS A 16 5.38 0.09 -39.19
N ASP A 17 5.97 0.33 -38.04
CA ASP A 17 6.45 1.64 -37.60
C ASP A 17 7.98 1.76 -37.65
N ARG A 18 8.69 0.71 -38.19
CA ARG A 18 10.18 0.68 -38.27
C ARG A 18 10.78 1.82 -39.05
N GLU A 19 10.04 2.36 -40.04
CA GLU A 19 10.48 3.49 -40.85
C GLU A 19 10.33 4.85 -40.14
N LYS A 20 9.66 4.90 -38.98
CA LYS A 20 9.53 6.11 -38.18
C LYS A 20 10.65 6.17 -37.15
N GLU A 21 11.61 7.05 -37.37
CA GLU A 21 12.74 7.26 -36.46
C GLU A 21 12.34 7.66 -35.03
N ARG A 22 11.11 8.13 -34.81
CA ARG A 22 10.60 8.58 -33.52
C ARG A 22 9.11 8.32 -33.39
N THR A 23 8.69 7.62 -32.33
CA THR A 23 7.29 7.52 -31.95
C THR A 23 7.04 8.42 -30.74
N MET A 24 6.02 9.27 -30.84
CA MET A 24 5.51 10.02 -29.68
C MET A 24 4.46 9.16 -28.99
N GLY A 25 4.65 8.94 -27.71
CA GLY A 25 3.71 8.22 -26.86
C GLY A 25 3.16 9.13 -25.74
N ARG A 26 2.05 8.72 -25.14
CA ARG A 26 1.48 9.35 -23.95
C ARG A 26 1.52 8.36 -22.80
N LYS A 27 1.88 8.84 -21.62
CA LYS A 27 1.88 8.07 -20.38
C LYS A 27 1.08 8.80 -19.33
N ASN A 28 0.15 8.08 -18.68
CA ASN A 28 -0.54 8.59 -17.52
C ASN A 28 0.23 8.20 -16.26
N ILE A 29 0.50 9.17 -15.42
CA ILE A 29 1.14 8.96 -14.11
C ILE A 29 0.21 9.43 -12.99
N VAL A 30 0.27 8.76 -11.86
CA VAL A 30 -0.31 9.21 -10.61
C VAL A 30 0.79 9.91 -9.81
N PRO A 31 0.76 11.25 -9.67
CA PRO A 31 1.86 11.99 -9.04
C PRO A 31 2.05 11.62 -7.57
N TYR A 32 0.96 11.30 -6.90
CA TYR A 32 0.94 10.83 -5.52
C TYR A 32 -0.27 9.93 -5.28
N GLY A 33 -0.08 8.85 -4.53
CA GLY A 33 -1.14 7.96 -4.09
C GLY A 33 -0.73 7.21 -2.83
N LEU A 34 -1.68 7.07 -1.89
CA LEU A 34 -1.56 6.16 -0.77
C LEU A 34 -2.23 4.84 -1.17
N TYR A 35 -1.46 3.76 -1.13
CA TYR A 35 -1.94 2.41 -1.46
C TYR A 35 -2.10 1.61 -0.18
N ARG A 36 -3.23 0.93 -0.04
CA ARG A 36 -3.49 -0.04 1.02
C ARG A 36 -3.44 -1.44 0.43
N VAL A 37 -2.64 -2.31 1.02
CA VAL A 37 -2.50 -3.70 0.62
C VAL A 37 -2.93 -4.59 1.79
N HIS A 38 -3.61 -5.69 1.50
CA HIS A 38 -3.95 -6.71 2.48
C HIS A 38 -3.17 -7.98 2.17
N GLY A 39 -2.63 -8.60 3.19
CA GLY A 39 -1.93 -9.87 3.12
C GLY A 39 -2.36 -10.80 4.25
N PHE A 40 -2.06 -12.08 4.12
CA PHE A 40 -2.42 -13.10 5.09
C PHE A 40 -1.24 -14.04 5.28
N VAL A 41 -0.92 -14.33 6.53
CA VAL A 41 -0.01 -15.40 6.92
C VAL A 41 -0.84 -16.52 7.53
N ASN A 42 -0.82 -17.69 6.91
CA ASN A 42 -1.60 -18.83 7.37
C ASN A 42 -0.70 -19.78 8.16
N ALA A 43 -0.97 -19.90 9.48
CA ALA A 43 -0.16 -20.72 10.39
C ALA A 43 -0.13 -22.22 9.99
N LYS A 44 -1.22 -22.76 9.45
CA LYS A 44 -1.26 -24.16 9.01
C LYS A 44 -0.41 -24.42 7.76
N LEU A 45 -0.39 -23.45 6.83
CA LEU A 45 0.51 -23.52 5.68
C LEU A 45 1.96 -23.31 6.10
N ALA A 46 2.23 -22.39 7.01
CA ALA A 46 3.56 -22.16 7.57
C ALA A 46 4.13 -23.45 8.19
N GLN A 47 3.34 -24.14 9.01
CA GLN A 47 3.74 -25.45 9.59
C GLN A 47 4.10 -26.50 8.52
N ARG A 48 3.37 -26.53 7.41
CA ARG A 48 3.62 -27.50 6.32
C ARG A 48 4.86 -27.16 5.49
N THR A 49 5.17 -25.88 5.33
CA THR A 49 6.30 -25.40 4.52
C THR A 49 7.57 -25.21 5.34
N GLY A 50 7.51 -25.31 6.67
CA GLY A 50 8.61 -25.01 7.56
C GLY A 50 8.87 -23.51 7.74
N PHE A 51 7.93 -22.64 7.34
CA PHE A 51 8.04 -21.20 7.53
C PHE A 51 8.01 -20.86 9.03
N SER A 52 9.08 -20.23 9.50
CA SER A 52 9.33 -19.96 10.92
C SER A 52 9.04 -18.51 11.32
N GLU A 53 9.11 -18.23 12.62
CA GLU A 53 9.06 -16.84 13.14
C GLU A 53 10.24 -15.99 12.65
N ALA A 54 11.42 -16.62 12.42
CA ALA A 54 12.57 -15.94 11.85
C ALA A 54 12.31 -15.53 10.39
N ASP A 55 11.66 -16.40 9.60
CA ASP A 55 11.26 -16.08 8.23
C ASP A 55 10.20 -14.96 8.21
N LEU A 56 9.29 -14.96 9.19
CA LEU A 56 8.30 -13.89 9.34
C LEU A 56 8.98 -12.54 9.66
N ALA A 57 9.96 -12.52 10.54
CA ALA A 57 10.73 -11.32 10.84
C ALA A 57 11.50 -10.80 9.62
N LEU A 58 12.06 -11.71 8.81
CA LEU A 58 12.70 -11.36 7.55
C LEU A 58 11.69 -10.79 6.55
N LEU A 59 10.48 -11.35 6.47
CA LEU A 59 9.41 -10.84 5.63
C LEU A 59 9.01 -9.40 6.00
N TRP A 60 8.94 -9.09 7.31
CA TRP A 60 8.67 -7.72 7.75
C TRP A 60 9.77 -6.75 7.33
N THR A 61 11.02 -7.16 7.45
CA THR A 61 12.19 -6.38 6.99
C THR A 61 12.12 -6.16 5.48
N ALA A 62 11.79 -7.21 4.71
CA ALA A 62 11.63 -7.11 3.26
C ALA A 62 10.52 -6.13 2.87
N PHE A 63 9.37 -6.15 3.52
CA PHE A 63 8.29 -5.18 3.26
C PHE A 63 8.67 -3.74 3.57
N ARG A 64 9.46 -3.53 4.62
CA ARG A 64 9.96 -2.20 4.96
C ARG A 64 10.88 -1.64 3.88
N ASP A 65 11.79 -2.47 3.39
CA ASP A 65 12.95 -2.01 2.62
C ASP A 65 12.79 -2.22 1.09
N MET A 66 11.86 -3.08 0.64
CA MET A 66 11.76 -3.48 -0.77
C MET A 66 11.58 -2.31 -1.75
N LEU A 67 10.83 -1.27 -1.37
CA LEU A 67 10.56 -0.13 -2.25
C LEU A 67 11.73 0.85 -2.35
N ASP A 68 12.64 0.83 -1.39
CA ASP A 68 13.88 1.59 -1.45
C ASP A 68 14.91 0.97 -2.40
N LEU A 69 14.81 -0.34 -2.61
CA LEU A 69 15.69 -1.11 -3.50
C LEU A 69 15.10 -1.23 -4.92
N ASP A 70 13.78 -1.36 -5.05
CA ASP A 70 13.08 -1.53 -6.35
C ASP A 70 12.66 -0.18 -6.94
N ARG A 71 13.58 0.51 -7.57
CA ARG A 71 13.33 1.79 -8.24
C ARG A 71 13.16 1.63 -9.74
N SER A 72 12.19 2.35 -10.30
CA SER A 72 11.98 2.43 -11.74
C SER A 72 11.44 3.82 -12.14
N ALA A 73 11.45 4.12 -13.43
CA ALA A 73 10.87 5.37 -13.94
C ALA A 73 9.37 5.55 -13.57
N ALA A 74 8.64 4.45 -13.33
CA ALA A 74 7.25 4.48 -12.93
C ALA A 74 7.06 4.43 -11.40
N ARG A 75 8.10 4.09 -10.63
CA ARG A 75 8.10 3.88 -9.18
C ARG A 75 9.25 4.61 -8.50
N GLY A 76 9.49 5.87 -8.89
CA GLY A 76 10.67 6.61 -8.47
C GLY A 76 10.79 6.82 -6.96
N MET A 77 9.71 7.24 -6.31
CA MET A 77 9.68 7.67 -4.90
C MET A 77 8.63 6.91 -4.08
N MET A 78 8.52 5.60 -4.28
CA MET A 78 7.67 4.77 -3.43
C MET A 78 8.39 4.42 -2.13
N ALA A 79 7.63 4.36 -1.04
CA ALA A 79 8.12 3.92 0.26
C ALA A 79 7.03 3.18 1.03
N ALA A 80 7.39 2.13 1.77
CA ALA A 80 6.52 1.55 2.76
C ALA A 80 6.32 2.56 3.90
N ARG A 81 5.08 2.77 4.32
CA ARG A 81 4.75 3.83 5.30
C ARG A 81 4.37 3.29 6.66
N ARG A 82 3.66 2.17 6.69
CA ARG A 82 3.20 1.55 7.92
C ARG A 82 2.77 0.11 7.63
N LEU A 83 3.12 -0.82 8.48
CA LEU A 83 2.65 -2.19 8.48
C LEU A 83 1.87 -2.45 9.78
N ILE A 84 0.63 -2.87 9.65
CA ILE A 84 -0.24 -3.22 10.78
C ILE A 84 -0.62 -4.67 10.62
N ALA A 85 -0.25 -5.50 11.58
CA ALA A 85 -0.56 -6.92 11.61
C ALA A 85 -1.46 -7.24 12.81
N PHE A 86 -2.53 -7.99 12.57
CA PHE A 86 -3.33 -8.60 13.62
C PHE A 86 -2.81 -10.02 13.84
N ARG A 87 -2.19 -10.25 14.99
CA ARG A 87 -1.69 -11.56 15.39
C ARG A 87 -2.76 -12.29 16.19
N HIS A 88 -2.95 -13.55 15.86
CA HIS A 88 -3.84 -14.46 16.56
C HIS A 88 -3.02 -15.43 17.40
N ASP A 89 -3.51 -15.81 18.58
CA ASP A 89 -2.91 -16.86 19.41
C ASP A 89 -3.28 -18.27 18.93
N SER A 90 -4.37 -18.38 18.16
CA SER A 90 -4.83 -19.63 17.55
C SER A 90 -4.39 -19.77 16.08
N ALA A 91 -3.90 -20.94 15.71
CA ALA A 91 -3.55 -21.26 14.31
C ALA A 91 -4.73 -21.27 13.33
N LEU A 92 -5.97 -21.30 13.83
CA LEU A 92 -7.20 -21.16 13.04
C LEU A 92 -7.70 -19.73 12.97
N GLY A 93 -7.11 -18.84 13.78
CA GLY A 93 -7.54 -17.47 13.96
C GLY A 93 -8.66 -17.31 14.99
N ASN A 94 -8.69 -16.15 15.65
CA ASN A 94 -9.64 -15.82 16.72
C ASN A 94 -10.74 -14.87 16.23
N ALA A 95 -10.57 -14.27 15.05
CA ALA A 95 -11.53 -13.35 14.46
C ALA A 95 -11.47 -13.34 12.93
N GLN A 96 -12.57 -12.93 12.33
CA GLN A 96 -12.67 -12.81 10.88
C GLN A 96 -11.88 -11.60 10.36
N ALA A 97 -11.06 -11.79 9.33
CA ALA A 97 -10.16 -10.78 8.79
C ALA A 97 -10.88 -9.47 8.40
N HIS A 98 -12.08 -9.55 7.80
CA HIS A 98 -12.82 -8.36 7.40
C HIS A 98 -13.24 -7.48 8.58
N ARG A 99 -13.47 -8.06 9.76
CA ARG A 99 -13.78 -7.31 11.00
C ARG A 99 -12.54 -6.62 11.52
N LEU A 100 -11.37 -7.28 11.46
CA LEU A 100 -10.10 -6.70 11.88
C LEU A 100 -9.68 -5.57 10.93
N PHE A 101 -9.80 -5.77 9.62
CA PHE A 101 -9.46 -4.72 8.66
C PHE A 101 -10.36 -3.48 8.73
N LYS A 102 -11.61 -3.61 9.20
CA LYS A 102 -12.49 -2.46 9.45
C LYS A 102 -12.03 -1.58 10.62
N ARG A 103 -11.18 -2.11 11.52
CA ARG A 103 -10.59 -1.35 12.62
C ARG A 103 -9.52 -0.36 12.17
N ILE A 104 -9.07 -0.46 10.92
CA ILE A 104 -8.10 0.46 10.35
C ILE A 104 -8.87 1.46 9.49
N SER A 105 -8.89 2.70 9.91
CA SER A 105 -9.48 3.82 9.18
C SER A 105 -8.42 4.70 8.55
N VAL A 106 -8.74 5.27 7.40
CA VAL A 106 -7.88 6.24 6.69
C VAL A 106 -8.69 7.49 6.45
N SER A 107 -8.18 8.61 6.91
CA SER A 107 -8.79 9.93 6.75
C SER A 107 -7.89 10.85 5.92
N ARG A 108 -8.50 11.75 5.14
CA ARG A 108 -7.83 12.92 4.58
C ARG A 108 -7.74 13.99 5.66
N VAL A 109 -6.60 14.67 5.70
CA VAL A 109 -6.34 15.72 6.69
C VAL A 109 -6.08 17.05 5.98
N ARG A 110 -6.58 18.14 6.55
CA ARG A 110 -6.32 19.52 6.11
C ARG A 110 -6.38 20.45 7.31
N GLY A 111 -5.24 20.93 7.79
CA GLY A 111 -5.16 21.64 9.07
C GLY A 111 -5.69 20.77 10.20
N ASP A 112 -6.64 21.26 10.96
CA ASP A 112 -7.28 20.52 12.06
C ASP A 112 -8.42 19.60 11.60
N ASP A 113 -8.86 19.72 10.35
CA ASP A 113 -9.94 18.90 9.80
C ASP A 113 -9.44 17.52 9.37
N ALA A 114 -10.22 16.49 9.72
CA ALA A 114 -10.00 15.12 9.25
C ALA A 114 -11.33 14.50 8.83
N VAL A 115 -11.37 13.94 7.63
CA VAL A 115 -12.57 13.28 7.08
C VAL A 115 -12.20 11.93 6.46
N PRO A 116 -13.08 10.92 6.54
CA PRO A 116 -12.81 9.62 5.90
C PRO A 116 -12.48 9.80 4.42
N VAL A 117 -11.60 8.95 3.89
CA VAL A 117 -11.29 8.95 2.46
C VAL A 117 -12.56 8.64 1.67
N GLY A 118 -12.86 9.47 0.66
CA GLY A 118 -14.08 9.38 -0.13
C GLY A 118 -15.27 10.18 0.41
N ASP A 119 -15.14 10.84 1.54
CA ASP A 119 -16.16 11.74 2.08
C ASP A 119 -16.32 12.98 1.19
N ALA A 120 -17.57 13.36 0.91
CA ALA A 120 -17.91 14.50 0.06
C ALA A 120 -17.29 15.82 0.53
N ARG A 121 -17.07 15.99 1.84
CA ARG A 121 -16.42 17.18 2.42
C ARG A 121 -15.00 17.40 1.89
N SER A 122 -14.32 16.33 1.46
CA SER A 122 -12.97 16.42 0.90
C SER A 122 -12.93 16.64 -0.61
N HIS A 123 -14.06 16.66 -1.33
CA HIS A 123 -14.09 16.79 -2.79
C HIS A 123 -13.47 18.11 -3.29
N ASN A 124 -13.63 19.18 -2.53
CA ASN A 124 -13.05 20.48 -2.86
C ASN A 124 -11.66 20.71 -2.25
N TRP A 125 -11.08 19.70 -1.60
CA TRP A 125 -9.72 19.80 -1.08
C TRP A 125 -8.70 19.61 -2.20
N PRO A 126 -7.52 20.24 -2.10
CA PRO A 126 -6.43 19.94 -3.03
C PRO A 126 -6.11 18.45 -3.04
N PRO A 127 -5.66 17.90 -4.17
CA PRO A 127 -5.18 16.51 -4.21
C PRO A 127 -4.07 16.31 -3.18
N ALA A 128 -4.06 15.13 -2.52
CA ALA A 128 -2.96 14.77 -1.62
C ALA A 128 -1.62 14.76 -2.37
N ARG A 129 -0.56 15.23 -1.70
CA ARG A 129 0.80 15.30 -2.24
C ARG A 129 1.84 14.73 -1.29
N ALA A 130 1.47 14.47 -0.04
CA ALA A 130 2.33 13.96 1.00
C ALA A 130 1.60 12.93 1.88
N PHE A 131 2.36 12.13 2.61
CA PHE A 131 1.79 11.18 3.58
C PHE A 131 1.04 11.89 4.70
N GLY A 132 1.52 13.08 5.12
CA GLY A 132 0.86 13.91 6.13
C GLY A 132 -0.53 14.43 5.73
N ASP A 133 -0.91 14.33 4.44
CA ASP A 133 -2.28 14.65 4.00
C ASP A 133 -3.28 13.51 4.34
N TYR A 134 -2.79 12.46 5.00
CA TYR A 134 -3.58 11.33 5.48
C TYR A 134 -3.31 11.07 6.96
N ARG A 135 -4.32 10.56 7.65
CA ARG A 135 -4.22 9.99 8.99
C ARG A 135 -4.71 8.55 8.93
N ILE A 136 -3.94 7.66 9.54
CA ILE A 136 -4.26 6.23 9.65
C ILE A 136 -4.45 5.94 11.13
N ASP A 137 -5.67 5.61 11.51
CA ASP A 137 -6.03 5.26 12.88
C ASP A 137 -6.32 3.76 12.97
N VAL A 138 -5.90 3.14 14.07
CA VAL A 138 -6.17 1.74 14.40
C VAL A 138 -7.01 1.72 15.67
N ASP A 139 -8.24 1.23 15.55
CA ASP A 139 -9.10 1.00 16.70
C ASP A 139 -8.66 -0.29 17.41
N THR A 140 -8.04 -0.13 18.57
CA THR A 140 -7.60 -1.22 19.44
C THR A 140 -8.54 -1.48 20.62
N ALA A 141 -9.64 -0.70 20.74
CA ALA A 141 -10.65 -0.95 21.76
C ALA A 141 -11.37 -2.27 21.49
N ASP A 142 -11.64 -3.01 22.55
CA ASP A 142 -12.43 -4.26 22.50
C ASP A 142 -11.96 -5.23 21.38
N LEU A 143 -10.65 -5.44 21.28
CA LEU A 143 -10.11 -6.47 20.41
C LEU A 143 -10.66 -7.85 20.82
N PRO A 144 -10.97 -8.72 19.86
CA PRO A 144 -11.36 -10.10 20.18
C PRO A 144 -10.29 -10.80 21.00
N ASP A 145 -10.72 -11.66 21.93
CA ASP A 145 -9.80 -12.46 22.75
C ASP A 145 -8.80 -13.23 21.88
N GLY A 146 -7.53 -13.21 22.28
CA GLY A 146 -6.45 -13.85 21.53
C GLY A 146 -6.00 -13.09 20.27
N VAL A 147 -6.49 -11.86 20.04
CA VAL A 147 -6.00 -10.99 18.96
C VAL A 147 -5.18 -9.84 19.53
N THR A 148 -4.01 -9.62 18.98
CA THR A 148 -3.15 -8.48 19.32
C THR A 148 -2.75 -7.71 18.04
N VAL A 149 -2.54 -6.40 18.20
CA VAL A 149 -2.00 -5.57 17.12
C VAL A 149 -0.48 -5.52 17.24
N HIS A 150 0.19 -5.76 16.13
CA HIS A 150 1.64 -5.66 16.02
C HIS A 150 1.97 -4.73 14.85
N GLU A 151 2.86 -3.78 15.08
CA GLU A 151 3.32 -2.82 14.07
C GLU A 151 4.84 -2.95 13.93
N PRO A 152 5.31 -3.73 12.94
CA PRO A 152 6.74 -3.94 12.71
C PRO A 152 7.50 -2.67 12.29
N PHE A 153 6.80 -1.69 11.67
CA PHE A 153 7.32 -0.37 11.28
C PHE A 153 6.21 0.62 10.99
#